data_03c1f9c286b62f01b8d8f1c7676265b2
#
_entry.id   03c1f9c286b62f01b8d8f1c7676265b2
#
_cell.length_a   1.000
_cell.length_b   1.000
_cell.length_c   1.000
_cell.angle_alpha   90.00
_cell.angle_beta   90.00
_cell.angle_gamma   90.00
#
_symmetry.space_group_name_H-M   'P 1'
#
loop_
_entity.id
_entity.type
_entity.pdbx_description
1 polymer ?
#
loop_
_entity_poly.entity_id
_entity_poly.type
_entity_poly.pdbx_seq_one_letter_code
_entity_poly.pdbx_strand_id
1 'polypeptide(L)'
;MRRSTIMALDVVGFSKMMGINPEKTVKTLSARRKAVHEIINKHEGKVFNEAGDSIVSEFIESDSAALCAIEIQTDMARLNLGSSADRKMIFRIGVHYGDVMDADGNVFGDTVNIAARLEASSSPEGVYISKSAQQNLSPATQKNFEYIGPISLKNITNDIEVFLWSSGHQAGRYGSSNTERVSSAQIVPGSLAVLELKNLSSDEEQQYFCEGVSEDLINALSRYKSLRVTSSNASFSFSNRKHSPKEIGSALSVRYVLSGSVRSAPSRIRINIKLDNTDTNQTIWSEKFEASKDELWDLEETLASSVAYQIVGQVEADEIRSAANKPPQDAKAYDLVLQGLKHHRNSIVSYDDAKKAYSLFSRAHELEPNYPRAMAWKVCSMANYQNWEPGAFSDNWLDEAVQLIERALEIDPDDAEANRIMGSMQRAKGNFDASISHHKHASELCPSDLYISSKLCEVLMYDGRLAEVEKELSRAKEINPTGSDLLLQIEGTLKFWQEDFIVCKKLLSEIRIPSPMVLLFVAAAEYYLGDKEAAIKSVVKIENDYGVTVQRLFSGESYRLEKMKAKIVPIFPLRQVA
;
A
#
# COMPACT_ATOMS: atom_id res chain seq x y z
N MET A 1 0.22 35.02 -37.40
CA MET A 1 0.23 33.71 -36.73
C MET A 1 1.30 32.90 -37.41
N ARG A 2 2.10 32.19 -36.63
CA ARG A 2 3.09 31.20 -37.08
C ARG A 2 2.91 29.92 -36.30
N ARG A 3 3.45 28.82 -36.77
CA ARG A 3 3.42 27.56 -36.06
C ARG A 3 4.70 27.34 -35.29
N SER A 4 4.57 26.81 -34.08
CA SER A 4 5.69 26.54 -33.21
C SER A 4 5.36 25.41 -32.25
N THR A 5 6.40 24.83 -31.64
CA THR A 5 6.25 23.80 -30.59
C THR A 5 6.48 24.45 -29.25
N ILE A 6 5.53 24.31 -28.34
CA ILE A 6 5.61 24.79 -26.97
C ILE A 6 5.85 23.61 -26.04
N MET A 7 6.83 23.76 -25.16
CA MET A 7 7.09 22.83 -24.04
C MET A 7 6.84 23.58 -22.73
N ALA A 8 5.99 23.02 -21.89
CA ALA A 8 5.76 23.46 -20.52
C ALA A 8 6.26 22.39 -19.55
N LEU A 9 6.88 22.80 -18.45
CA LEU A 9 7.35 21.90 -17.40
C LEU A 9 7.14 22.52 -16.01
N ASP A 10 6.90 21.67 -15.01
CA ASP A 10 6.61 22.07 -13.63
C ASP A 10 7.11 21.01 -12.63
N VAL A 11 7.33 21.42 -11.37
CA VAL A 11 7.82 20.50 -10.30
C VAL A 11 6.66 19.89 -9.53
N VAL A 12 6.59 18.59 -9.46
CA VAL A 12 5.56 17.85 -8.72
C VAL A 12 5.64 18.18 -7.21
N GLY A 13 4.55 18.68 -6.65
CA GLY A 13 4.44 18.93 -5.21
C GLY A 13 5.29 20.08 -4.68
N PHE A 14 5.69 21.05 -5.51
CA PHE A 14 6.54 22.18 -5.13
C PHE A 14 6.01 22.97 -3.93
N SER A 15 4.72 23.28 -3.88
CA SER A 15 4.09 24.00 -2.76
C SER A 15 4.27 23.26 -1.43
N LYS A 16 4.19 21.92 -1.44
CA LYS A 16 4.43 21.08 -0.25
C LYS A 16 5.90 21.14 0.18
N MET A 17 6.83 21.10 -0.77
CA MET A 17 8.27 21.24 -0.50
C MET A 17 8.59 22.60 0.11
N MET A 18 7.97 23.68 -0.41
CA MET A 18 8.08 25.04 0.13
C MET A 18 7.54 25.12 1.57
N GLY A 19 6.45 24.43 1.88
CA GLY A 19 5.88 24.37 3.24
C GLY A 19 6.79 23.66 4.25
N ILE A 20 7.61 22.69 3.81
CA ILE A 20 8.51 21.91 4.69
C ILE A 20 9.83 22.66 4.92
N ASN A 21 10.49 23.13 3.86
CA ASN A 21 11.78 23.81 3.97
C ASN A 21 12.00 24.80 2.81
N PRO A 22 11.54 26.04 2.92
CA PRO A 22 11.61 27.04 1.85
C PRO A 22 13.03 27.29 1.32
N GLU A 23 14.00 27.51 2.19
CA GLU A 23 15.37 27.84 1.80
C GLU A 23 16.04 26.73 0.98
N LYS A 24 15.93 25.48 1.45
CA LYS A 24 16.50 24.33 0.73
C LYS A 24 15.78 24.12 -0.60
N THR A 25 14.45 24.25 -0.62
CA THR A 25 13.63 24.07 -1.82
C THR A 25 14.03 25.08 -2.89
N VAL A 26 14.11 26.37 -2.55
CA VAL A 26 14.54 27.43 -3.47
C VAL A 26 15.96 27.20 -3.98
N LYS A 27 16.89 26.82 -3.10
CA LYS A 27 18.29 26.53 -3.49
C LYS A 27 18.38 25.34 -4.45
N THR A 28 17.61 24.28 -4.20
CA THR A 28 17.56 23.12 -5.08
C THR A 28 16.91 23.47 -6.40
N LEU A 29 15.79 24.21 -6.40
CA LEU A 29 15.12 24.68 -7.61
C LEU A 29 16.06 25.52 -8.49
N SER A 30 16.79 26.47 -7.91
CA SER A 30 17.77 27.28 -8.63
C SER A 30 18.82 26.44 -9.35
N ALA A 31 19.35 25.42 -8.69
CA ALA A 31 20.33 24.52 -9.29
C ALA A 31 19.71 23.69 -10.44
N ARG A 32 18.47 23.17 -10.23
CA ARG A 32 17.75 22.40 -11.28
C ARG A 32 17.38 23.28 -12.47
N ARG A 33 16.89 24.51 -12.23
CA ARG A 33 16.59 25.47 -13.29
C ARG A 33 17.79 25.72 -14.17
N LYS A 34 18.98 25.95 -13.59
CA LYS A 34 20.18 26.17 -14.37
C LYS A 34 20.45 25.01 -15.34
N ALA A 35 20.35 23.76 -14.86
CA ALA A 35 20.52 22.58 -15.72
C ALA A 35 19.43 22.50 -16.80
N VAL A 36 18.16 22.79 -16.46
CA VAL A 36 17.04 22.83 -17.43
C VAL A 36 17.30 23.87 -18.52
N HIS A 37 17.73 25.08 -18.16
CA HIS A 37 18.08 26.12 -19.13
C HIS A 37 19.23 25.73 -20.06
N GLU A 38 20.28 25.09 -19.52
CA GLU A 38 21.40 24.61 -20.32
C GLU A 38 20.95 23.56 -21.35
N ILE A 39 20.02 22.65 -20.96
CA ILE A 39 19.45 21.64 -21.88
C ILE A 39 18.53 22.32 -22.91
N ILE A 40 17.64 23.23 -22.52
CA ILE A 40 16.77 23.94 -23.44
C ILE A 40 17.60 24.70 -24.51
N ASN A 41 18.64 25.42 -24.09
CA ASN A 41 19.52 26.15 -25.01
C ASN A 41 20.30 25.18 -25.93
N LYS A 42 20.75 24.03 -25.43
CA LYS A 42 21.42 23.00 -26.25
C LYS A 42 20.54 22.46 -27.38
N HIS A 43 19.22 22.40 -27.15
CA HIS A 43 18.24 21.97 -28.14
C HIS A 43 17.61 23.16 -28.91
N GLU A 44 18.25 24.33 -28.91
CA GLU A 44 17.82 25.53 -29.62
C GLU A 44 16.43 26.05 -29.19
N GLY A 45 16.01 25.72 -27.95
CA GLY A 45 14.78 26.22 -27.35
C GLY A 45 14.97 27.62 -26.76
N LYS A 46 13.90 28.40 -26.73
CA LYS A 46 13.84 29.72 -26.10
C LYS A 46 12.83 29.75 -24.98
N VAL A 47 13.29 29.97 -23.73
CA VAL A 47 12.39 30.23 -22.61
C VAL A 47 11.77 31.62 -22.77
N PHE A 48 10.45 31.72 -22.65
CA PHE A 48 9.73 32.99 -22.76
C PHE A 48 8.81 33.27 -21.55
N ASN A 49 8.55 32.26 -20.69
CA ASN A 49 7.79 32.48 -19.46
C ASN A 49 8.34 31.60 -18.33
N GLU A 50 8.46 32.18 -17.13
CA GLU A 50 8.82 31.49 -15.89
C GLU A 50 8.01 32.05 -14.73
N ALA A 51 7.38 31.18 -13.97
CA ALA A 51 6.63 31.55 -12.78
C ALA A 51 6.74 30.44 -11.70
N GLY A 52 7.30 30.79 -10.54
CA GLY A 52 7.48 29.82 -9.46
C GLY A 52 8.40 28.69 -9.89
N ASP A 53 7.92 27.46 -9.99
CA ASP A 53 8.63 26.26 -10.45
C ASP A 53 8.34 25.92 -11.91
N SER A 54 7.43 26.62 -12.56
CA SER A 54 7.04 26.41 -13.94
C SER A 54 7.95 27.14 -14.93
N ILE A 55 8.30 26.47 -16.04
CA ILE A 55 9.06 27.02 -17.17
C ILE A 55 8.31 26.71 -18.46
N VAL A 56 8.15 27.72 -19.33
CA VAL A 56 7.57 27.56 -20.65
C VAL A 56 8.57 27.99 -21.71
N SER A 57 8.80 27.13 -22.68
CA SER A 57 9.79 27.34 -23.74
C SER A 57 9.20 27.03 -25.11
N GLU A 58 9.74 27.69 -26.10
CA GLU A 58 9.39 27.57 -27.50
C GLU A 58 10.52 26.93 -28.30
N PHE A 59 10.15 26.09 -29.26
CA PHE A 59 11.05 25.45 -30.22
C PHE A 59 10.49 25.61 -31.64
N ILE A 60 11.38 25.76 -32.58
CA ILE A 60 11.01 25.81 -34.00
C ILE A 60 10.59 24.43 -34.48
N GLU A 61 11.33 23.39 -34.06
CA GLU A 61 11.09 22.02 -34.46
C GLU A 61 10.55 21.15 -33.29
N SER A 62 9.56 20.30 -33.58
CA SER A 62 8.98 19.40 -32.57
C SER A 62 9.97 18.35 -32.11
N ASP A 63 10.89 17.90 -32.98
CA ASP A 63 11.97 16.96 -32.62
C ASP A 63 12.87 17.54 -31.53
N SER A 64 13.32 18.78 -31.68
CA SER A 64 14.15 19.48 -30.69
C SER A 64 13.45 19.56 -29.34
N ALA A 65 12.16 19.93 -29.32
CA ALA A 65 11.36 19.98 -28.10
C ALA A 65 11.21 18.61 -27.42
N ALA A 66 10.91 17.56 -28.19
CA ALA A 66 10.71 16.22 -27.67
C ALA A 66 12.02 15.61 -27.11
N LEU A 67 13.15 15.79 -27.81
CA LEU A 67 14.46 15.33 -27.35
C LEU A 67 14.94 16.12 -26.13
N CYS A 68 14.69 17.44 -26.10
CA CYS A 68 14.93 18.28 -24.93
C CYS A 68 14.17 17.79 -23.70
N ALA A 69 12.88 17.52 -23.84
CA ALA A 69 12.04 17.00 -22.76
C ALA A 69 12.56 15.66 -22.21
N ILE A 70 12.96 14.75 -23.08
CA ILE A 70 13.56 13.45 -22.71
C ILE A 70 14.88 13.64 -21.96
N GLU A 71 15.76 14.53 -22.47
CA GLU A 71 17.05 14.80 -21.83
C GLU A 71 16.86 15.46 -20.46
N ILE A 72 15.92 16.39 -20.30
CA ILE A 72 15.58 16.99 -18.99
C ILE A 72 15.16 15.90 -18.00
N GLN A 73 14.24 15.02 -18.34
CA GLN A 73 13.77 13.96 -17.43
C GLN A 73 14.91 13.01 -17.06
N THR A 74 15.74 12.63 -18.04
CA THR A 74 16.88 11.72 -17.81
C THR A 74 17.92 12.36 -16.90
N ASP A 75 18.23 13.63 -17.09
CA ASP A 75 19.23 14.36 -16.29
C ASP A 75 18.71 14.65 -14.88
N MET A 76 17.40 14.97 -14.73
CA MET A 76 16.79 15.15 -13.44
C MET A 76 16.74 13.85 -12.63
N ALA A 77 16.45 12.71 -13.27
CA ALA A 77 16.55 11.39 -12.63
C ALA A 77 17.98 11.14 -12.11
N ARG A 78 19.00 11.42 -12.92
CA ARG A 78 20.41 11.30 -12.53
C ARG A 78 20.79 12.22 -11.37
N LEU A 79 20.34 13.47 -11.39
CA LEU A 79 20.61 14.44 -10.34
C LEU A 79 19.85 14.16 -9.03
N ASN A 80 18.79 13.36 -9.08
CA ASN A 80 18.04 12.87 -7.93
C ASN A 80 18.65 11.60 -7.31
N LEU A 81 19.55 10.90 -8.03
CA LEU A 81 20.31 9.77 -7.47
C LEU A 81 21.18 10.25 -6.31
N GLY A 82 21.04 9.62 -5.15
CA GLY A 82 21.78 9.99 -3.94
C GLY A 82 21.26 11.24 -3.20
N SER A 83 20.17 11.86 -3.69
CA SER A 83 19.50 12.95 -2.98
C SER A 83 18.53 12.36 -1.95
N SER A 84 18.47 12.95 -0.73
CA SER A 84 17.43 12.65 0.25
C SER A 84 16.04 13.00 -0.31
N ALA A 85 15.00 12.33 0.19
CA ALA A 85 13.62 12.48 -0.33
C ALA A 85 13.14 13.95 -0.36
N ASP A 86 13.54 14.75 0.64
CA ASP A 86 13.25 16.19 0.75
C ASP A 86 13.96 17.09 -0.28
N ARG A 87 14.88 16.53 -1.09
CA ARG A 87 15.66 17.23 -2.13
C ARG A 87 15.41 16.72 -3.53
N LYS A 88 14.65 15.66 -3.70
CA LYS A 88 14.28 15.17 -5.02
C LYS A 88 13.28 16.10 -5.66
N MET A 89 13.62 16.63 -6.85
CA MET A 89 12.69 17.39 -7.67
C MET A 89 12.30 16.56 -8.89
N ILE A 90 11.04 16.25 -8.97
CA ILE A 90 10.42 15.46 -10.03
C ILE A 90 9.67 16.42 -10.93
N PHE A 91 9.90 16.36 -12.24
CA PHE A 91 9.26 17.23 -13.22
C PHE A 91 8.16 16.50 -13.98
N ARG A 92 7.16 17.27 -14.42
CA ARG A 92 6.19 16.90 -15.44
C ARG A 92 6.44 17.76 -16.66
N ILE A 93 6.27 17.19 -17.85
CA ILE A 93 6.51 17.92 -19.09
C ILE A 93 5.37 17.67 -20.07
N GLY A 94 4.85 18.77 -20.67
CA GLY A 94 3.87 18.74 -21.75
C GLY A 94 4.39 19.43 -23.01
N VAL A 95 4.21 18.83 -24.18
CA VAL A 95 4.65 19.37 -25.47
C VAL A 95 3.50 19.39 -26.47
N HIS A 96 3.27 20.55 -27.07
CA HIS A 96 2.24 20.74 -28.09
C HIS A 96 2.74 21.55 -29.27
N TYR A 97 2.32 21.21 -30.49
CA TYR A 97 2.59 21.93 -31.71
C TYR A 97 1.31 22.58 -32.26
N GLY A 98 1.35 23.86 -32.55
CA GLY A 98 0.20 24.59 -33.06
C GLY A 98 0.48 26.06 -33.40
N ASP A 99 -0.58 26.82 -33.62
CA ASP A 99 -0.51 28.22 -33.98
C ASP A 99 -0.23 29.11 -32.76
N VAL A 100 0.71 30.01 -32.88
CA VAL A 100 1.12 31.00 -31.86
C VAL A 100 1.11 32.43 -32.41
N MET A 101 1.01 33.39 -31.51
CA MET A 101 1.12 34.82 -31.78
C MET A 101 2.20 35.41 -30.89
N ASP A 102 3.07 36.23 -31.49
CA ASP A 102 4.05 37.03 -30.76
C ASP A 102 3.44 38.39 -30.40
N ALA A 103 3.51 38.76 -29.13
CA ALA A 103 3.16 40.10 -28.66
C ALA A 103 4.04 40.47 -27.46
N ASP A 104 4.62 41.67 -27.48
CA ASP A 104 5.44 42.23 -26.39
C ASP A 104 6.58 41.34 -25.91
N GLY A 105 7.19 40.58 -26.83
CA GLY A 105 8.29 39.65 -26.52
C GLY A 105 7.87 38.31 -25.91
N ASN A 106 6.58 38.06 -25.74
CA ASN A 106 5.97 36.83 -25.28
C ASN A 106 5.23 36.08 -26.40
N VAL A 107 5.01 34.77 -26.16
CA VAL A 107 4.27 33.89 -27.06
C VAL A 107 2.90 33.60 -26.46
N PHE A 108 1.84 33.82 -27.24
CA PHE A 108 0.45 33.64 -26.83
C PHE A 108 -0.29 32.69 -27.80
N GLY A 109 -1.37 32.10 -27.31
CA GLY A 109 -2.28 31.28 -28.09
C GLY A 109 -2.72 30.00 -27.37
N ASP A 110 -3.70 29.31 -27.94
CA ASP A 110 -4.21 28.05 -27.40
C ASP A 110 -3.11 26.98 -27.30
N THR A 111 -2.09 27.06 -28.18
CA THR A 111 -0.91 26.17 -28.16
C THR A 111 -0.18 26.22 -26.83
N VAL A 112 -0.01 27.41 -26.23
CA VAL A 112 0.63 27.59 -24.92
C VAL A 112 -0.25 26.95 -23.81
N ASN A 113 -1.56 27.21 -23.88
CA ASN A 113 -2.51 26.67 -22.91
C ASN A 113 -2.59 25.11 -22.96
N ILE A 114 -2.57 24.56 -24.17
CA ILE A 114 -2.59 23.10 -24.35
C ILE A 114 -1.32 22.47 -23.82
N ALA A 115 -0.13 23.04 -24.09
CA ALA A 115 1.14 22.54 -23.57
C ALA A 115 1.17 22.54 -22.03
N ALA A 116 0.73 23.63 -21.39
CA ALA A 116 0.64 23.74 -19.93
C ALA A 116 -0.34 22.71 -19.33
N ARG A 117 -1.46 22.45 -20.00
CA ARG A 117 -2.44 21.45 -19.53
C ARG A 117 -2.00 20.01 -19.77
N LEU A 118 -1.25 19.74 -20.84
CA LEU A 118 -0.59 18.45 -21.04
C LEU A 118 0.45 18.20 -19.96
N GLU A 119 1.22 19.25 -19.58
CA GLU A 119 2.16 19.20 -18.46
C GLU A 119 1.41 18.84 -17.17
N ALA A 120 0.36 19.59 -16.80
CA ALA A 120 -0.43 19.35 -15.59
C ALA A 120 -1.07 17.94 -15.54
N SER A 121 -1.38 17.37 -16.72
CA SER A 121 -1.95 16.02 -16.86
C SER A 121 -0.88 14.91 -16.98
N SER A 122 0.39 15.29 -17.14
CA SER A 122 1.49 14.34 -17.29
C SER A 122 1.79 13.61 -15.98
N SER A 123 2.14 12.33 -16.08
CA SER A 123 2.66 11.57 -14.96
C SER A 123 3.98 12.16 -14.43
N PRO A 124 4.27 12.03 -13.12
CA PRO A 124 5.59 12.34 -12.59
C PRO A 124 6.70 11.65 -13.40
N GLU A 125 7.78 12.38 -13.73
CA GLU A 125 8.88 11.91 -14.59
C GLU A 125 8.45 11.60 -16.03
N GLY A 126 7.21 11.89 -16.42
CA GLY A 126 6.67 11.67 -17.76
C GLY A 126 6.83 12.88 -18.69
N VAL A 127 6.78 12.60 -20.01
CA VAL A 127 6.64 13.61 -21.05
C VAL A 127 5.39 13.30 -21.87
N TYR A 128 4.39 14.17 -21.83
CA TYR A 128 3.19 14.07 -22.66
C TYR A 128 3.35 14.92 -23.91
N ILE A 129 3.13 14.33 -25.08
CA ILE A 129 3.09 15.09 -26.32
C ILE A 129 1.76 14.91 -27.01
N SER A 130 1.23 15.98 -27.61
CA SER A 130 0.01 15.92 -28.41
C SER A 130 0.27 15.19 -29.73
N LYS A 131 -0.81 14.70 -30.36
CA LYS A 131 -0.77 14.14 -31.72
C LYS A 131 -0.18 15.12 -32.73
N SER A 132 -0.51 16.40 -32.63
CA SER A 132 0.04 17.40 -33.54
C SER A 132 1.55 17.54 -33.41
N ALA A 133 2.11 17.45 -32.18
CA ALA A 133 3.56 17.40 -31.98
C ALA A 133 4.15 16.06 -32.47
N GLN A 134 3.53 14.93 -32.13
CA GLN A 134 3.95 13.61 -32.55
C GLN A 134 4.09 13.45 -34.08
N GLN A 135 3.13 14.00 -34.83
CA GLN A 135 3.13 13.95 -36.31
C GLN A 135 4.28 14.75 -36.94
N ASN A 136 4.84 15.69 -36.21
CA ASN A 136 5.96 16.52 -36.65
C ASN A 136 7.33 16.02 -36.15
N LEU A 137 7.37 14.84 -35.51
CA LEU A 137 8.63 14.20 -35.10
C LEU A 137 9.22 13.37 -36.24
N SER A 138 10.53 13.23 -36.25
CA SER A 138 11.21 12.25 -37.08
C SER A 138 10.81 10.81 -36.71
N PRO A 139 10.87 9.84 -37.63
CA PRO A 139 10.55 8.44 -37.33
C PRO A 139 11.40 7.84 -36.20
N ALA A 140 12.59 8.35 -35.98
CA ALA A 140 13.47 7.94 -34.90
C ALA A 140 12.96 8.39 -33.53
N THR A 141 12.54 9.65 -33.44
CA THR A 141 12.03 10.24 -32.19
C THR A 141 10.61 9.76 -31.88
N GLN A 142 9.78 9.55 -32.89
CA GLN A 142 8.42 9.02 -32.73
C GLN A 142 8.38 7.69 -31.95
N LYS A 143 9.37 6.82 -32.17
CA LYS A 143 9.48 5.51 -31.51
C LYS A 143 9.69 5.59 -29.99
N ASN A 144 10.07 6.76 -29.47
CA ASN A 144 10.26 6.96 -28.04
C ASN A 144 8.95 7.23 -27.31
N PHE A 145 7.86 7.47 -28.03
CA PHE A 145 6.57 7.85 -27.46
C PHE A 145 5.51 6.80 -27.75
N GLU A 146 4.76 6.42 -26.72
CA GLU A 146 3.68 5.45 -26.79
C GLU A 146 2.33 6.17 -26.78
N TYR A 147 1.40 5.76 -27.63
CA TYR A 147 0.05 6.29 -27.64
C TYR A 147 -0.73 5.87 -26.41
N ILE A 148 -1.25 6.83 -25.65
CA ILE A 148 -2.00 6.59 -24.41
C ILE A 148 -3.50 6.95 -24.51
N GLY A 149 -3.95 7.41 -25.67
CA GLY A 149 -5.34 7.75 -25.91
C GLY A 149 -5.65 9.25 -25.88
N PRO A 150 -6.94 9.61 -26.08
CA PRO A 150 -7.39 11.00 -25.97
C PRO A 150 -7.56 11.42 -24.52
N ILE A 151 -7.13 12.65 -24.19
CA ILE A 151 -7.28 13.25 -22.85
C ILE A 151 -8.14 14.51 -22.99
N SER A 152 -9.18 14.64 -22.15
CA SER A 152 -9.97 15.86 -22.01
C SER A 152 -9.21 16.86 -21.15
N LEU A 153 -8.91 18.04 -21.71
CA LEU A 153 -8.23 19.10 -21.01
C LEU A 153 -9.23 20.19 -20.57
N LYS A 154 -9.12 20.69 -19.35
CA LYS A 154 -10.04 21.70 -18.78
C LYS A 154 -10.16 22.90 -19.70
N ASN A 155 -11.41 23.31 -20.07
CA ASN A 155 -11.73 24.41 -21.00
C ASN A 155 -11.12 24.28 -22.42
N ILE A 156 -10.89 23.07 -22.92
CA ILE A 156 -10.59 22.76 -24.31
C ILE A 156 -11.74 21.90 -24.84
N THR A 157 -12.37 22.35 -25.92
CA THR A 157 -13.61 21.77 -26.43
C THR A 157 -13.42 20.35 -26.98
N ASN A 158 -12.25 20.03 -27.49
CA ASN A 158 -11.95 18.74 -28.11
C ASN A 158 -10.90 17.98 -27.31
N ASP A 159 -11.11 16.67 -27.17
CA ASP A 159 -10.10 15.79 -26.58
C ASP A 159 -8.81 15.82 -27.40
N ILE A 160 -7.66 15.83 -26.71
CA ILE A 160 -6.34 15.82 -27.33
C ILE A 160 -5.80 14.39 -27.29
N GLU A 161 -5.47 13.83 -28.45
CA GLU A 161 -4.76 12.55 -28.53
C GLU A 161 -3.32 12.74 -28.04
N VAL A 162 -2.89 11.92 -27.08
CA VAL A 162 -1.63 12.07 -26.35
C VAL A 162 -0.76 10.84 -26.47
N PHE A 163 0.55 11.10 -26.50
CA PHE A 163 1.61 10.10 -26.50
C PHE A 163 2.53 10.37 -25.30
N LEU A 164 2.99 9.30 -24.65
CA LEU A 164 3.81 9.31 -23.45
C LEU A 164 5.23 8.83 -23.72
N TRP A 165 6.21 9.52 -23.17
CA TRP A 165 7.52 8.98 -22.87
C TRP A 165 7.73 8.90 -21.34
N SER A 166 8.35 7.79 -20.86
CA SER A 166 8.77 7.61 -19.48
C SER A 166 10.13 6.93 -19.39
N SER A 167 10.89 7.22 -18.35
CA SER A 167 12.25 6.67 -18.13
C SER A 167 12.31 5.14 -18.03
N GLY A 168 11.21 4.49 -17.66
CA GLY A 168 11.08 3.04 -17.64
C GLY A 168 11.08 2.35 -19.03
N HIS A 169 10.88 3.11 -20.10
CA HIS A 169 10.81 2.56 -21.47
C HIS A 169 12.18 2.28 -22.10
N GLN A 170 13.26 2.87 -21.60
CA GLN A 170 14.61 2.67 -22.18
C GLN A 170 15.38 1.45 -21.66
N ALA A 171 15.00 0.89 -20.52
CA ALA A 171 15.69 -0.27 -19.94
C ALA A 171 15.47 -1.60 -20.72
N GLY A 172 14.54 -1.63 -21.69
CA GLY A 172 14.13 -2.82 -22.44
C GLY A 172 14.65 -2.95 -23.87
N ARG A 173 15.45 -2.00 -24.39
CA ARG A 173 15.76 -1.95 -25.84
C ARG A 173 17.16 -2.40 -26.27
N TYR A 174 17.88 -3.19 -25.48
CA TYR A 174 19.05 -3.92 -25.97
C TYR A 174 18.79 -5.42 -25.96
N GLY A 175 18.29 -5.94 -27.08
CA GLY A 175 18.23 -7.39 -27.34
C GLY A 175 17.04 -7.84 -28.19
N SER A 176 17.34 -8.06 -29.49
CA SER A 176 16.70 -8.94 -30.49
C SER A 176 15.28 -8.61 -31.01
N SER A 177 15.32 -8.37 -32.33
CA SER A 177 14.22 -8.56 -33.29
C SER A 177 13.45 -9.87 -33.09
N ASN A 178 12.15 -9.79 -32.88
CA ASN A 178 11.19 -10.64 -33.59
C ASN A 178 9.77 -10.05 -33.46
N THR A 179 9.16 -9.81 -34.60
CA THR A 179 7.73 -9.58 -34.80
C THR A 179 6.93 -10.75 -34.25
N GLU A 180 6.21 -10.52 -33.15
CA GLU A 180 4.97 -11.27 -32.90
C GLU A 180 4.11 -10.57 -31.82
N ARG A 181 2.85 -10.31 -32.18
CA ARG A 181 1.65 -10.12 -31.39
C ARG A 181 1.69 -9.08 -30.24
N VAL A 182 0.79 -8.10 -30.33
CA VAL A 182 0.27 -7.32 -29.23
C VAL A 182 -0.02 -8.26 -28.04
N SER A 183 0.95 -8.42 -27.13
CA SER A 183 0.73 -9.09 -25.86
C SER A 183 -0.01 -8.11 -24.97
N SER A 184 -1.19 -8.49 -24.53
CA SER A 184 -1.94 -7.87 -23.43
C SER A 184 -0.97 -7.37 -22.36
N ALA A 185 -1.06 -6.09 -22.02
CA ALA A 185 -0.32 -5.53 -20.88
C ALA A 185 -0.49 -6.49 -19.70
N GLN A 186 0.62 -6.99 -19.19
CA GLN A 186 0.57 -8.05 -18.18
C GLN A 186 0.03 -7.42 -16.88
N ILE A 187 -1.24 -7.71 -16.56
CA ILE A 187 -1.89 -7.24 -15.34
C ILE A 187 -1.03 -7.63 -14.14
N VAL A 188 -0.66 -6.65 -13.34
CA VAL A 188 0.22 -6.86 -12.19
C VAL A 188 -0.63 -7.34 -11.01
N PRO A 189 -0.29 -8.47 -10.38
CA PRO A 189 -0.98 -8.93 -9.18
C PRO A 189 -0.97 -7.89 -8.06
N GLY A 190 -2.07 -7.80 -7.29
CA GLY A 190 -2.22 -6.80 -6.22
C GLY A 190 -2.37 -5.36 -6.71
N SER A 191 -2.49 -5.13 -8.02
CA SER A 191 -2.66 -3.78 -8.57
C SER A 191 -4.12 -3.33 -8.51
N LEU A 192 -4.34 -2.09 -8.06
CA LEU A 192 -5.65 -1.53 -7.75
C LEU A 192 -5.76 -0.09 -8.28
N ALA A 193 -6.85 0.21 -8.95
CA ALA A 193 -7.28 1.58 -9.25
C ALA A 193 -8.49 1.95 -8.37
N VAL A 194 -8.45 3.13 -7.77
CA VAL A 194 -9.59 3.72 -7.04
C VAL A 194 -10.20 4.80 -7.91
N LEU A 195 -11.42 4.59 -8.37
CA LEU A 195 -12.15 5.60 -9.12
C LEU A 195 -12.72 6.65 -8.18
N GLU A 196 -12.86 7.86 -8.66
CA GLU A 196 -13.60 8.90 -7.94
C GLU A 196 -15.03 8.43 -7.65
N LEU A 197 -15.48 8.58 -6.41
CA LEU A 197 -16.84 8.22 -6.00
C LEU A 197 -17.86 9.11 -6.71
N LYS A 198 -18.93 8.51 -7.24
CA LYS A 198 -19.97 9.25 -7.97
C LYS A 198 -20.90 9.96 -7.02
N ASN A 199 -21.03 11.26 -7.15
CA ASN A 199 -22.10 12.00 -6.50
C ASN A 199 -23.45 11.69 -7.17
N LEU A 200 -24.36 11.05 -6.43
CA LEU A 200 -25.74 10.76 -6.86
C LEU A 200 -26.77 11.69 -6.23
N SER A 201 -26.33 12.73 -5.54
CA SER A 201 -27.18 13.77 -4.95
C SER A 201 -27.25 14.99 -5.89
N SER A 202 -28.25 15.84 -5.69
CA SER A 202 -28.39 17.11 -6.42
C SER A 202 -27.54 18.25 -5.85
N ASP A 203 -26.74 17.98 -4.82
CA ASP A 203 -25.93 18.93 -4.06
C ASP A 203 -24.51 18.92 -4.63
N GLU A 204 -24.09 20.03 -5.25
CA GLU A 204 -22.75 20.17 -5.84
C GLU A 204 -21.64 20.19 -4.77
N GLU A 205 -21.94 20.63 -3.54
CA GLU A 205 -20.94 20.60 -2.45
C GLU A 205 -20.50 19.18 -2.11
N GLN A 206 -21.36 18.18 -2.37
CA GLN A 206 -21.00 16.77 -2.19
C GLN A 206 -19.97 16.25 -3.19
N GLN A 207 -19.66 17.00 -4.26
CA GLN A 207 -18.61 16.61 -5.21
C GLN A 207 -17.23 16.69 -4.55
N TYR A 208 -16.95 17.74 -3.77
CA TYR A 208 -15.68 17.86 -3.03
C TYR A 208 -15.51 16.74 -2.00
N PHE A 209 -16.61 16.35 -1.34
CA PHE A 209 -16.59 15.20 -0.45
C PHE A 209 -16.27 13.90 -1.19
N CYS A 210 -16.84 13.65 -2.36
CA CYS A 210 -16.54 12.47 -3.18
C CYS A 210 -15.06 12.43 -3.60
N GLU A 211 -14.50 13.57 -4.02
CA GLU A 211 -13.08 13.72 -4.37
C GLU A 211 -12.19 13.45 -3.15
N GLY A 212 -12.46 14.09 -1.99
CA GLY A 212 -11.70 13.93 -0.76
C GLY A 212 -11.66 12.50 -0.26
N VAL A 213 -12.82 11.85 -0.10
CA VAL A 213 -12.89 10.43 0.31
C VAL A 213 -12.15 9.52 -0.68
N SER A 214 -12.20 9.80 -1.98
CA SER A 214 -11.51 8.98 -2.97
C SER A 214 -9.98 9.14 -2.87
N GLU A 215 -9.48 10.34 -2.60
CA GLU A 215 -8.05 10.58 -2.36
C GLU A 215 -7.60 9.94 -1.03
N ASP A 216 -8.40 10.03 0.01
CA ASP A 216 -8.10 9.39 1.30
C ASP A 216 -8.08 7.86 1.20
N LEU A 217 -8.96 7.27 0.40
CA LEU A 217 -8.92 5.84 0.07
C LEU A 217 -7.62 5.46 -0.66
N ILE A 218 -7.18 6.25 -1.64
CA ILE A 218 -5.90 6.04 -2.33
C ILE A 218 -4.75 6.12 -1.32
N ASN A 219 -4.73 7.16 -0.47
CA ASN A 219 -3.70 7.36 0.52
C ASN A 219 -3.65 6.21 1.54
N ALA A 220 -4.81 5.80 2.07
CA ALA A 220 -4.90 4.70 3.03
C ALA A 220 -4.45 3.36 2.43
N LEU A 221 -4.90 3.04 1.21
CA LEU A 221 -4.55 1.81 0.51
C LEU A 221 -3.06 1.76 0.09
N SER A 222 -2.47 2.91 -0.26
CA SER A 222 -1.07 3.01 -0.67
C SER A 222 -0.07 2.71 0.46
N ARG A 223 -0.51 2.73 1.72
CA ARG A 223 0.31 2.34 2.88
C ARG A 223 0.57 0.83 2.94
N TYR A 224 -0.27 0.04 2.27
CA TYR A 224 -0.11 -1.42 2.25
C TYR A 224 0.79 -1.85 1.09
N LYS A 225 2.00 -2.30 1.40
CA LYS A 225 3.00 -2.76 0.40
C LYS A 225 2.55 -3.99 -0.40
N SER A 226 1.51 -4.68 0.05
CA SER A 226 0.87 -5.77 -0.71
C SER A 226 0.05 -5.26 -1.90
N LEU A 227 -0.30 -3.97 -1.93
CA LEU A 227 -1.05 -3.33 -3.00
C LEU A 227 -0.15 -2.42 -3.84
N ARG A 228 -0.49 -2.29 -5.11
CA ARG A 228 0.06 -1.31 -6.05
C ARG A 228 -1.07 -0.41 -6.50
N VAL A 229 -1.24 0.70 -5.80
CA VAL A 229 -2.35 1.62 -6.04
C VAL A 229 -1.97 2.61 -7.14
N THR A 230 -2.83 2.72 -8.15
CA THR A 230 -2.68 3.67 -9.25
C THR A 230 -2.96 5.10 -8.74
N SER A 231 -2.24 6.08 -9.28
CA SER A 231 -2.42 7.49 -8.90
C SER A 231 -3.85 7.98 -9.18
N SER A 232 -4.32 8.95 -8.38
CA SER A 232 -5.64 9.57 -8.53
C SER A 232 -5.87 10.12 -9.94
N ASN A 233 -4.89 10.83 -10.51
CA ASN A 233 -5.00 11.39 -11.86
C ASN A 233 -5.30 10.33 -12.94
N ALA A 234 -4.61 9.18 -12.88
CA ALA A 234 -4.85 8.11 -13.84
C ALA A 234 -6.19 7.42 -13.60
N SER A 235 -6.54 7.16 -12.34
CA SER A 235 -7.78 6.49 -11.97
C SER A 235 -9.02 7.35 -12.25
N PHE A 236 -8.99 8.63 -11.89
CA PHE A 236 -10.14 9.55 -12.01
C PHE A 236 -10.47 9.89 -13.46
N SER A 237 -9.53 9.74 -14.39
CA SER A 237 -9.82 9.88 -15.83
C SER A 237 -10.89 8.90 -16.34
N PHE A 238 -11.16 7.81 -15.61
CA PHE A 238 -12.18 6.81 -15.92
C PHE A 238 -13.50 6.99 -15.17
N SER A 239 -13.58 7.91 -14.20
CA SER A 239 -14.73 8.05 -13.29
C SER A 239 -16.01 8.51 -13.99
N ASN A 240 -15.89 9.37 -15.00
CA ASN A 240 -17.02 10.01 -15.69
C ASN A 240 -17.51 9.26 -16.95
N ARG A 241 -16.91 8.13 -17.30
CA ARG A 241 -17.26 7.33 -18.48
C ARG A 241 -17.87 5.99 -18.09
N LYS A 242 -18.74 5.43 -18.97
CA LYS A 242 -19.27 4.07 -18.80
C LYS A 242 -18.23 3.06 -19.32
N HIS A 243 -17.24 2.77 -18.51
CA HIS A 243 -16.30 1.69 -18.78
C HIS A 243 -16.62 0.47 -17.92
N SER A 244 -16.45 -0.71 -18.47
CA SER A 244 -16.48 -1.94 -17.70
C SER A 244 -15.20 -2.07 -16.85
N PRO A 245 -15.22 -2.81 -15.72
CA PRO A 245 -14.02 -3.09 -14.95
C PRO A 245 -12.88 -3.66 -15.79
N LYS A 246 -13.21 -4.52 -16.76
CA LYS A 246 -12.24 -5.12 -17.69
C LYS A 246 -11.54 -4.09 -18.59
N GLU A 247 -12.27 -3.11 -19.11
CA GLU A 247 -11.71 -2.03 -19.94
C GLU A 247 -10.78 -1.14 -19.10
N ILE A 248 -11.18 -0.80 -17.87
CA ILE A 248 -10.35 -0.03 -16.94
C ILE A 248 -9.09 -0.82 -16.57
N GLY A 249 -9.25 -2.12 -16.26
CA GLY A 249 -8.13 -3.01 -15.94
C GLY A 249 -7.10 -3.09 -17.04
N SER A 250 -7.56 -3.21 -18.30
CA SER A 250 -6.68 -3.23 -19.46
C SER A 250 -5.98 -1.90 -19.69
N ALA A 251 -6.68 -0.77 -19.52
CA ALA A 251 -6.14 0.56 -19.76
C ALA A 251 -5.12 0.99 -18.69
N LEU A 252 -5.39 0.66 -17.41
CA LEU A 252 -4.52 1.01 -16.27
C LEU A 252 -3.56 -0.11 -15.87
N SER A 253 -3.63 -1.29 -16.53
CA SER A 253 -2.85 -2.49 -16.18
C SER A 253 -3.07 -2.93 -14.73
N VAL A 254 -4.32 -2.80 -14.22
CA VAL A 254 -4.69 -3.15 -12.86
C VAL A 254 -5.62 -4.35 -12.81
N ARG A 255 -5.45 -5.19 -11.78
CA ARG A 255 -6.31 -6.36 -11.55
C ARG A 255 -7.59 -6.01 -10.81
N TYR A 256 -7.60 -4.94 -10.03
CA TYR A 256 -8.74 -4.54 -9.23
C TYR A 256 -9.15 -3.10 -9.49
N VAL A 257 -10.46 -2.86 -9.42
CA VAL A 257 -11.04 -1.52 -9.50
C VAL A 257 -11.97 -1.31 -8.32
N LEU A 258 -11.65 -0.33 -7.48
CA LEU A 258 -12.51 0.18 -6.42
C LEU A 258 -13.36 1.31 -7.00
N SER A 259 -14.66 1.23 -6.85
CA SER A 259 -15.59 2.26 -7.31
C SER A 259 -16.75 2.40 -6.31
N GLY A 260 -17.47 3.50 -6.39
CA GLY A 260 -18.58 3.70 -5.48
C GLY A 260 -19.43 4.89 -5.83
N SER A 261 -20.34 5.20 -4.92
CA SER A 261 -21.24 6.34 -5.04
C SER A 261 -21.66 6.88 -3.68
N VAL A 262 -21.86 8.19 -3.62
CA VAL A 262 -22.36 8.92 -2.46
C VAL A 262 -23.75 9.42 -2.78
N ARG A 263 -24.69 9.23 -1.87
CA ARG A 263 -26.04 9.78 -1.93
C ARG A 263 -26.34 10.50 -0.63
N SER A 264 -26.56 11.80 -0.70
CA SER A 264 -26.97 12.64 0.42
C SER A 264 -28.50 12.71 0.51
N ALA A 265 -29.02 12.53 1.71
CA ALA A 265 -30.39 12.83 2.12
C ALA A 265 -30.37 13.97 3.16
N PRO A 266 -31.50 14.57 3.52
CA PRO A 266 -31.50 15.75 4.41
C PRO A 266 -30.74 15.56 5.73
N SER A 267 -30.77 14.37 6.33
CA SER A 267 -30.13 14.07 7.62
C SER A 267 -29.04 13.00 7.57
N ARG A 268 -28.87 12.31 6.44
CA ARG A 268 -27.97 11.16 6.35
C ARG A 268 -27.22 11.14 5.03
N ILE A 269 -26.00 10.61 5.06
CA ILE A 269 -25.21 10.28 3.86
C ILE A 269 -25.08 8.76 3.78
N ARG A 270 -25.22 8.26 2.57
CA ARG A 270 -25.02 6.86 2.23
C ARG A 270 -23.91 6.74 1.21
N ILE A 271 -22.90 5.93 1.54
CA ILE A 271 -21.77 5.64 0.69
C ILE A 271 -21.82 4.16 0.33
N ASN A 272 -21.84 3.84 -0.96
CA ASN A 272 -21.71 2.46 -1.43
C ASN A 272 -20.35 2.33 -2.08
N ILE A 273 -19.58 1.33 -1.70
CA ILE A 273 -18.25 1.03 -2.25
C ILE A 273 -18.26 -0.42 -2.74
N LYS A 274 -17.61 -0.68 -3.85
CA LYS A 274 -17.45 -2.03 -4.41
C LYS A 274 -16.06 -2.23 -4.99
N LEU A 275 -15.57 -3.46 -4.91
CA LEU A 275 -14.31 -3.92 -5.48
C LEU A 275 -14.61 -4.94 -6.58
N ASP A 276 -14.20 -4.63 -7.79
CA ASP A 276 -14.37 -5.48 -8.96
C ASP A 276 -13.00 -6.07 -9.36
N ASN A 277 -12.97 -7.38 -9.67
CA ASN A 277 -11.82 -8.04 -10.31
C ASN A 277 -11.95 -7.88 -11.83
N THR A 278 -10.93 -7.31 -12.46
CA THR A 278 -10.95 -6.95 -13.89
C THR A 278 -10.73 -8.16 -14.82
N ASP A 279 -10.05 -9.21 -14.34
CA ASP A 279 -9.84 -10.44 -15.10
C ASP A 279 -11.14 -11.24 -15.25
N THR A 280 -11.87 -11.39 -14.13
CA THR A 280 -13.13 -12.15 -14.08
C THR A 280 -14.34 -11.29 -14.38
N ASN A 281 -14.20 -9.97 -14.36
CA ASN A 281 -15.27 -8.98 -14.46
C ASN A 281 -16.37 -9.18 -13.40
N GLN A 282 -15.98 -9.63 -12.19
CA GLN A 282 -16.89 -9.91 -11.09
C GLN A 282 -16.62 -8.96 -9.91
N THR A 283 -17.69 -8.55 -9.25
CA THR A 283 -17.58 -7.84 -7.96
C THR A 283 -17.22 -8.87 -6.88
N ILE A 284 -16.06 -8.69 -6.25
CA ILE A 284 -15.55 -9.59 -5.21
C ILE A 284 -15.88 -9.10 -3.80
N TRP A 285 -16.24 -7.82 -3.66
CA TRP A 285 -16.68 -7.23 -2.41
C TRP A 285 -17.53 -5.99 -2.65
N SER A 286 -18.53 -5.76 -1.77
CA SER A 286 -19.34 -4.55 -1.77
C SER A 286 -19.88 -4.29 -0.37
N GLU A 287 -19.80 -3.03 0.08
CA GLU A 287 -20.33 -2.61 1.38
C GLU A 287 -21.00 -1.24 1.30
N LYS A 288 -21.90 -1.01 2.26
CA LYS A 288 -22.68 0.20 2.38
C LYS A 288 -22.46 0.82 3.74
N PHE A 289 -22.07 2.08 3.75
CA PHE A 289 -21.87 2.89 4.93
C PHE A 289 -22.97 3.95 5.02
N GLU A 290 -23.45 4.21 6.24
CA GLU A 290 -24.42 5.27 6.51
C GLU A 290 -23.95 6.09 7.72
N ALA A 291 -24.01 7.41 7.61
CA ALA A 291 -23.67 8.33 8.68
C ALA A 291 -24.64 9.54 8.71
N SER A 292 -24.70 10.22 9.83
CA SER A 292 -25.35 11.53 9.92
C SER A 292 -24.50 12.60 9.25
N LYS A 293 -25.13 13.70 8.80
CA LYS A 293 -24.39 14.84 8.22
C LYS A 293 -23.46 15.53 9.22
N ASP A 294 -23.79 15.47 10.50
CA ASP A 294 -23.01 16.12 11.57
C ASP A 294 -21.70 15.37 11.89
N GLU A 295 -21.65 14.06 11.55
CA GLU A 295 -20.49 13.17 11.76
C GLU A 295 -19.60 13.05 10.51
N LEU A 296 -19.83 13.88 9.49
CA LEU A 296 -19.25 13.69 8.16
C LEU A 296 -17.73 13.82 8.14
N TRP A 297 -17.18 14.79 8.85
CA TRP A 297 -15.75 15.07 8.89
C TRP A 297 -14.97 14.01 9.69
N ASP A 298 -15.55 13.52 10.80
CA ASP A 298 -14.98 12.44 11.59
C ASP A 298 -15.06 11.09 10.85
N LEU A 299 -16.06 10.97 9.95
CA LEU A 299 -16.28 9.78 9.14
C LEU A 299 -15.23 9.64 8.01
N GLU A 300 -14.76 10.73 7.41
CA GLU A 300 -13.91 10.71 6.21
C GLU A 300 -12.62 9.91 6.44
N GLU A 301 -11.85 10.25 7.46
CA GLU A 301 -10.59 9.56 7.80
C GLU A 301 -10.85 8.12 8.31
N THR A 302 -11.86 7.94 9.15
CA THR A 302 -12.23 6.64 9.71
C THR A 302 -12.75 5.70 8.63
N LEU A 303 -13.57 6.21 7.70
CA LEU A 303 -14.09 5.44 6.57
C LEU A 303 -12.96 4.93 5.67
N ALA A 304 -12.06 5.83 5.24
CA ALA A 304 -10.95 5.46 4.36
C ALA A 304 -10.07 4.37 4.98
N SER A 305 -9.77 4.49 6.26
CA SER A 305 -8.97 3.50 6.99
C SER A 305 -9.68 2.15 7.16
N SER A 306 -10.99 2.17 7.50
CA SER A 306 -11.80 0.95 7.66
C SER A 306 -11.98 0.22 6.33
N VAL A 307 -12.29 0.95 5.26
CA VAL A 307 -12.42 0.40 3.90
C VAL A 307 -11.09 -0.18 3.42
N ALA A 308 -9.97 0.54 3.63
CA ALA A 308 -8.65 0.06 3.22
C ALA A 308 -8.30 -1.28 3.87
N TYR A 309 -8.53 -1.43 5.17
CA TYR A 309 -8.31 -2.69 5.87
C TYR A 309 -9.12 -3.85 5.27
N GLN A 310 -10.41 -3.63 4.99
CA GLN A 310 -11.27 -4.65 4.38
C GLN A 310 -10.83 -5.00 2.96
N ILE A 311 -10.51 -3.99 2.14
CA ILE A 311 -10.08 -4.18 0.74
C ILE A 311 -8.79 -4.98 0.65
N VAL A 312 -7.80 -4.69 1.50
CA VAL A 312 -6.53 -5.46 1.54
C VAL A 312 -6.81 -6.93 1.80
N GLY A 313 -7.66 -7.25 2.77
CA GLY A 313 -8.05 -8.63 3.07
C GLY A 313 -8.77 -9.33 1.91
N GLN A 314 -9.64 -8.63 1.19
CA GLN A 314 -10.36 -9.18 0.02
C GLN A 314 -9.43 -9.40 -1.19
N VAL A 315 -8.56 -8.43 -1.49
CA VAL A 315 -7.55 -8.58 -2.55
C VAL A 315 -6.63 -9.76 -2.25
N GLU A 316 -6.11 -9.84 -1.02
CA GLU A 316 -5.22 -10.94 -0.64
C GLU A 316 -5.92 -12.31 -0.72
N ALA A 317 -7.18 -12.39 -0.29
CA ALA A 317 -7.97 -13.63 -0.39
C ALA A 317 -8.21 -14.05 -1.85
N ASP A 318 -8.45 -13.10 -2.75
CA ASP A 318 -8.66 -13.37 -4.18
C ASP A 318 -7.36 -13.77 -4.88
N GLU A 319 -6.25 -13.08 -4.59
CA GLU A 319 -4.91 -13.42 -5.09
C GLU A 319 -4.47 -14.80 -4.62
N ILE A 320 -4.70 -15.16 -3.35
CA ILE A 320 -4.42 -16.51 -2.82
C ILE A 320 -5.24 -17.57 -3.57
N ARG A 321 -6.53 -17.32 -3.83
CA ARG A 321 -7.35 -18.25 -4.62
C ARG A 321 -6.80 -18.43 -6.03
N SER A 322 -6.40 -17.34 -6.67
CA SER A 322 -5.82 -17.35 -8.01
C SER A 322 -4.47 -18.08 -8.06
N ALA A 323 -3.60 -17.83 -7.08
CA ALA A 323 -2.29 -18.47 -6.98
C ALA A 323 -2.37 -19.97 -6.67
N ALA A 324 -3.38 -20.40 -5.89
CA ALA A 324 -3.56 -21.81 -5.51
C ALA A 324 -3.81 -22.75 -6.70
N ASN A 325 -4.23 -22.20 -7.84
CA ASN A 325 -4.45 -22.94 -9.07
C ASN A 325 -3.18 -23.11 -9.93
N LYS A 326 -2.06 -22.49 -9.57
CA LYS A 326 -0.78 -22.60 -10.29
C LYS A 326 0.10 -23.69 -9.65
N PRO A 327 0.62 -24.65 -10.44
CA PRO A 327 1.59 -25.61 -9.94
C PRO A 327 2.84 -24.89 -9.38
N PRO A 328 3.43 -25.34 -8.25
CA PRO A 328 4.59 -24.65 -7.64
C PRO A 328 5.83 -24.56 -8.55
N GLN A 329 6.01 -25.51 -9.49
CA GLN A 329 7.12 -25.47 -10.45
C GLN A 329 7.00 -24.34 -11.48
N ASP A 330 5.77 -23.87 -11.76
CA ASP A 330 5.49 -22.84 -12.75
C ASP A 330 5.18 -21.48 -12.07
N ALA A 331 5.21 -21.43 -10.74
CA ALA A 331 4.87 -20.25 -9.96
C ALA A 331 6.06 -19.28 -9.87
N LYS A 332 5.79 -17.99 -10.02
CA LYS A 332 6.75 -16.92 -9.69
C LYS A 332 6.90 -16.76 -8.17
N ALA A 333 7.94 -16.08 -7.71
CA ALA A 333 8.16 -15.84 -6.27
C ALA A 333 6.94 -15.22 -5.58
N TYR A 334 6.25 -14.29 -6.23
CA TYR A 334 5.01 -13.71 -5.75
C TYR A 334 3.89 -14.76 -5.53
N ASP A 335 3.67 -15.65 -6.52
CA ASP A 335 2.65 -16.70 -6.41
C ASP A 335 2.96 -17.67 -5.26
N LEU A 336 4.25 -18.00 -5.06
CA LEU A 336 4.69 -18.86 -3.97
C LEU A 336 4.49 -18.20 -2.60
N VAL A 337 4.71 -16.89 -2.50
CA VAL A 337 4.39 -16.13 -1.27
C VAL A 337 2.90 -16.21 -0.97
N LEU A 338 2.03 -16.03 -1.95
CA LEU A 338 0.58 -16.14 -1.76
C LEU A 338 0.14 -17.55 -1.37
N GLN A 339 0.69 -18.57 -2.01
CA GLN A 339 0.44 -19.97 -1.63
C GLN A 339 0.92 -20.25 -0.20
N GLY A 340 2.10 -19.71 0.17
CA GLY A 340 2.65 -19.81 1.52
C GLY A 340 1.74 -19.16 2.57
N LEU A 341 1.19 -17.98 2.28
CA LEU A 341 0.25 -17.27 3.15
C LEU A 341 -1.02 -18.08 3.44
N LYS A 342 -1.55 -18.80 2.45
CA LYS A 342 -2.69 -19.69 2.64
C LYS A 342 -2.43 -20.72 3.74
N HIS A 343 -1.26 -21.36 3.73
CA HIS A 343 -0.84 -22.33 4.73
C HIS A 343 -0.43 -21.66 6.05
N HIS A 344 0.22 -20.49 5.98
CA HIS A 344 0.66 -19.75 7.16
C HIS A 344 -0.49 -19.37 8.10
N ARG A 345 -1.68 -19.08 7.57
CA ARG A 345 -2.89 -18.80 8.38
C ARG A 345 -3.25 -19.94 9.34
N ASN A 346 -2.96 -21.17 8.97
CA ASN A 346 -3.21 -22.35 9.80
C ASN A 346 -1.95 -22.88 10.51
N SER A 347 -0.79 -22.28 10.31
CA SER A 347 0.50 -22.81 10.76
C SER A 347 0.65 -22.89 12.29
N ILE A 348 -0.15 -22.12 13.04
CA ILE A 348 -0.17 -22.17 14.51
C ILE A 348 -0.86 -23.45 15.02
N VAL A 349 -1.81 -23.99 14.25
CA VAL A 349 -2.66 -25.13 14.65
C VAL A 349 -2.44 -26.39 13.81
N SER A 350 -1.57 -26.35 12.80
CA SER A 350 -1.29 -27.45 11.87
C SER A 350 0.20 -27.52 11.56
N TYR A 351 0.82 -28.64 11.94
CA TYR A 351 2.22 -28.93 11.61
C TYR A 351 2.49 -28.97 10.11
N ASP A 352 1.62 -29.66 9.35
CA ASP A 352 1.77 -29.77 7.90
C ASP A 352 1.69 -28.42 7.21
N ASP A 353 0.79 -27.55 7.68
CA ASP A 353 0.67 -26.18 7.17
C ASP A 353 1.89 -25.34 7.53
N ALA A 354 2.45 -25.47 8.73
CA ALA A 354 3.68 -24.78 9.14
C ALA A 354 4.86 -25.16 8.25
N LYS A 355 5.06 -26.47 8.04
CA LYS A 355 6.12 -27.01 7.17
C LYS A 355 5.96 -26.58 5.72
N LYS A 356 4.73 -26.61 5.20
CA LYS A 356 4.43 -26.26 3.83
C LYS A 356 4.58 -24.75 3.57
N ALA A 357 4.14 -23.91 4.51
CA ALA A 357 4.34 -22.46 4.45
C ALA A 357 5.84 -22.13 4.37
N TYR A 358 6.65 -22.69 5.28
CA TYR A 358 8.10 -22.49 5.26
C TYR A 358 8.74 -22.93 3.94
N SER A 359 8.36 -24.09 3.40
CA SER A 359 8.89 -24.60 2.12
C SER A 359 8.57 -23.64 0.97
N LEU A 360 7.32 -23.11 0.89
CA LEU A 360 6.90 -22.20 -0.16
C LEU A 360 7.61 -20.84 -0.08
N PHE A 361 7.74 -20.27 1.12
CA PHE A 361 8.46 -19.01 1.31
C PHE A 361 9.97 -19.16 1.06
N SER A 362 10.57 -20.29 1.45
CA SER A 362 11.96 -20.60 1.15
C SER A 362 12.20 -20.66 -0.35
N ARG A 363 11.31 -21.35 -1.08
CA ARG A 363 11.37 -21.41 -2.55
C ARG A 363 11.17 -20.04 -3.21
N ALA A 364 10.27 -19.21 -2.68
CA ALA A 364 10.09 -17.83 -3.18
C ALA A 364 11.37 -17.02 -3.01
N HIS A 365 12.04 -17.12 -1.85
CA HIS A 365 13.31 -16.45 -1.58
C HIS A 365 14.46 -17.00 -2.45
N GLU A 366 14.52 -18.29 -2.74
CA GLU A 366 15.48 -18.89 -3.65
C GLU A 366 15.34 -18.34 -5.09
N LEU A 367 14.09 -18.17 -5.55
CA LEU A 367 13.81 -17.63 -6.89
C LEU A 367 14.14 -16.14 -7.00
N GLU A 368 13.85 -15.37 -5.98
CA GLU A 368 14.10 -13.92 -5.92
C GLU A 368 14.77 -13.55 -4.59
N PRO A 369 16.10 -13.67 -4.48
CA PRO A 369 16.82 -13.45 -3.20
C PRO A 369 16.71 -12.05 -2.62
N ASN A 370 16.35 -11.05 -3.43
CA ASN A 370 16.18 -9.66 -3.01
C ASN A 370 14.69 -9.24 -2.91
N TYR A 371 13.77 -10.20 -2.76
CA TYR A 371 12.36 -9.93 -2.56
C TYR A 371 12.03 -9.82 -1.05
N PRO A 372 11.85 -8.58 -0.49
CA PRO A 372 11.70 -8.37 0.95
C PRO A 372 10.53 -9.16 1.56
N ARG A 373 9.39 -9.22 0.85
CA ARG A 373 8.21 -9.93 1.33
C ARG A 373 8.45 -11.44 1.47
N ALA A 374 9.21 -12.06 0.55
CA ALA A 374 9.58 -13.47 0.66
C ALA A 374 10.52 -13.73 1.85
N MET A 375 11.49 -12.84 2.10
CA MET A 375 12.37 -12.90 3.26
C MET A 375 11.58 -12.79 4.57
N ALA A 376 10.72 -11.78 4.68
CA ALA A 376 9.91 -11.53 5.87
C ALA A 376 9.01 -12.72 6.23
N TRP A 377 8.26 -13.25 5.26
CA TRP A 377 7.39 -14.40 5.51
C TRP A 377 8.14 -15.70 5.73
N LYS A 378 9.32 -15.88 5.12
CA LYS A 378 10.21 -16.99 5.46
C LYS A 378 10.59 -16.95 6.93
N VAL A 379 11.03 -15.80 7.45
CA VAL A 379 11.37 -15.61 8.88
C VAL A 379 10.17 -15.91 9.78
N CYS A 380 8.99 -15.38 9.46
CA CYS A 380 7.79 -15.64 10.24
C CYS A 380 7.43 -17.14 10.30
N SER A 381 7.56 -17.83 9.16
CA SER A 381 7.28 -19.28 9.08
C SER A 381 8.34 -20.14 9.76
N MET A 382 9.59 -19.70 9.84
CA MET A 382 10.63 -20.39 10.61
C MET A 382 10.24 -20.50 12.09
N ALA A 383 9.76 -19.41 12.70
CA ALA A 383 9.33 -19.43 14.09
C ALA A 383 8.17 -20.42 14.33
N ASN A 384 7.15 -20.40 13.46
CA ASN A 384 6.02 -21.32 13.59
C ASN A 384 6.44 -22.78 13.39
N TYR A 385 7.31 -23.07 12.42
CA TYR A 385 7.77 -24.43 12.16
C TYR A 385 8.68 -24.93 13.30
N GLN A 386 9.59 -24.11 13.82
CA GLN A 386 10.42 -24.43 14.99
C GLN A 386 9.58 -24.76 16.24
N ASN A 387 8.46 -24.09 16.43
CA ASN A 387 7.54 -24.39 17.53
C ASN A 387 6.94 -25.79 17.43
N TRP A 388 6.69 -26.29 16.20
CA TRP A 388 6.17 -27.64 15.99
C TRP A 388 7.26 -28.72 16.06
N GLU A 389 8.44 -28.44 15.51
CA GLU A 389 9.57 -29.35 15.42
C GLU A 389 10.82 -28.69 16.02
N PRO A 390 10.98 -28.70 17.36
CA PRO A 390 12.18 -28.20 18.00
C PRO A 390 13.42 -28.89 17.43
N GLY A 391 14.37 -28.11 16.91
CA GLY A 391 15.55 -28.62 16.22
C GLY A 391 15.39 -28.75 14.69
N ALA A 392 14.29 -28.29 14.10
CA ALA A 392 14.13 -28.19 12.63
C ALA A 392 15.20 -27.31 11.99
N PHE A 393 15.74 -26.37 12.74
CA PHE A 393 16.80 -25.45 12.33
C PHE A 393 18.02 -25.56 13.25
N SER A 394 19.12 -24.90 12.86
CA SER A 394 20.33 -24.79 13.68
C SER A 394 20.04 -24.13 15.05
N ASP A 395 20.93 -24.34 16.03
CA ASP A 395 20.82 -23.66 17.32
C ASP A 395 20.85 -22.13 17.19
N ASN A 396 21.41 -21.62 16.09
CA ASN A 396 21.51 -20.19 15.78
C ASN A 396 20.38 -19.67 14.88
N TRP A 397 19.31 -20.44 14.67
CA TRP A 397 18.23 -20.09 13.73
C TRP A 397 17.62 -18.70 13.98
N LEU A 398 17.55 -18.28 15.23
CA LEU A 398 16.98 -16.97 15.59
C LEU A 398 17.88 -15.82 15.15
N ASP A 399 19.20 -16.00 15.23
CA ASP A 399 20.16 -15.00 14.72
C ASP A 399 20.15 -14.96 13.19
N GLU A 400 20.06 -16.12 12.52
CA GLU A 400 19.90 -16.21 11.07
C GLU A 400 18.60 -15.55 10.60
N ALA A 401 17.50 -15.75 11.34
CA ALA A 401 16.22 -15.11 11.08
C ALA A 401 16.30 -13.58 11.22
N VAL A 402 16.96 -13.08 12.27
CA VAL A 402 17.18 -11.64 12.45
C VAL A 402 18.01 -11.06 11.31
N GLN A 403 19.10 -11.69 10.91
CA GLN A 403 19.93 -11.23 9.79
C GLN A 403 19.14 -11.18 8.47
N LEU A 404 18.27 -12.16 8.23
CA LEU A 404 17.45 -12.19 7.01
C LEU A 404 16.42 -11.07 6.99
N ILE A 405 15.77 -10.79 8.13
CA ILE A 405 14.79 -9.69 8.19
C ILE A 405 15.46 -8.31 8.21
N GLU A 406 16.67 -8.17 8.77
CA GLU A 406 17.49 -6.96 8.66
C GLU A 406 17.77 -6.64 7.19
N ARG A 407 18.18 -7.66 6.41
CA ARG A 407 18.38 -7.47 4.97
C ARG A 407 17.10 -7.07 4.24
N ALA A 408 15.94 -7.60 4.61
CA ALA A 408 14.67 -7.16 4.03
C ALA A 408 14.40 -5.68 4.32
N LEU A 409 14.69 -5.21 5.55
CA LEU A 409 14.53 -3.81 5.97
C LEU A 409 15.61 -2.88 5.40
N GLU A 410 16.80 -3.38 5.03
CA GLU A 410 17.79 -2.61 4.26
C GLU A 410 17.27 -2.29 2.85
N ILE A 411 16.50 -3.19 2.24
CA ILE A 411 15.91 -3.00 0.90
C ILE A 411 14.67 -2.10 0.98
N ASP A 412 13.78 -2.34 1.94
CA ASP A 412 12.57 -1.53 2.19
C ASP A 412 12.39 -1.26 3.70
N PRO A 413 12.97 -0.16 4.21
CA PRO A 413 12.90 0.20 5.64
C PRO A 413 11.47 0.48 6.12
N ASP A 414 10.59 0.87 5.21
CA ASP A 414 9.19 1.25 5.49
C ASP A 414 8.20 0.11 5.18
N ASP A 415 8.66 -1.14 5.11
CA ASP A 415 7.77 -2.30 5.06
C ASP A 415 7.21 -2.57 6.47
N ALA A 416 5.92 -2.30 6.67
CA ALA A 416 5.24 -2.45 7.95
C ALA A 416 5.24 -3.91 8.44
N GLU A 417 5.09 -4.88 7.53
CA GLU A 417 5.07 -6.31 7.87
C GLU A 417 6.46 -6.82 8.25
N ALA A 418 7.51 -6.38 7.55
CA ALA A 418 8.89 -6.70 7.90
C ALA A 418 9.26 -6.12 9.28
N ASN A 419 8.87 -4.86 9.58
CA ASN A 419 9.04 -4.26 10.89
C ASN A 419 8.29 -5.03 11.98
N ARG A 420 7.04 -5.42 11.76
CA ARG A 420 6.26 -6.25 12.68
C ARG A 420 6.96 -7.60 12.97
N ILE A 421 7.47 -8.26 11.93
CA ILE A 421 8.19 -9.54 12.07
C ILE A 421 9.51 -9.34 12.81
N MET A 422 10.27 -8.29 12.49
CA MET A 422 11.48 -7.93 13.25
C MET A 422 11.15 -7.71 14.73
N GLY A 423 10.09 -6.97 15.05
CA GLY A 423 9.62 -6.81 16.42
C GLY A 423 9.37 -8.13 17.12
N SER A 424 8.75 -9.09 16.44
CA SER A 424 8.51 -10.44 16.99
C SER A 424 9.81 -11.22 17.23
N MET A 425 10.80 -11.11 16.34
CA MET A 425 12.13 -11.74 16.52
C MET A 425 12.90 -11.12 17.67
N GLN A 426 12.87 -9.78 17.81
CA GLN A 426 13.50 -9.09 18.94
C GLN A 426 12.85 -9.49 20.28
N ARG A 427 11.53 -9.67 20.33
CA ARG A 427 10.85 -10.22 21.52
C ARG A 427 11.35 -11.62 21.85
N ALA A 428 11.45 -12.51 20.85
CA ALA A 428 11.97 -13.86 21.04
C ALA A 428 13.41 -13.88 21.60
N LYS A 429 14.25 -12.88 21.24
CA LYS A 429 15.58 -12.68 21.81
C LYS A 429 15.56 -12.01 23.21
N GLY A 430 14.39 -11.62 23.73
CA GLY A 430 14.26 -10.90 24.99
C GLY A 430 14.53 -9.40 24.91
N ASN A 431 14.71 -8.85 23.72
CA ASN A 431 14.99 -7.43 23.47
C ASN A 431 13.68 -6.63 23.37
N PHE A 432 12.97 -6.46 24.48
CA PHE A 432 11.64 -5.85 24.51
C PHE A 432 11.60 -4.41 23.99
N ASP A 433 12.60 -3.58 24.31
CA ASP A 433 12.62 -2.19 23.87
C ASP A 433 12.76 -2.08 22.35
N ALA A 434 13.63 -2.88 21.74
CA ALA A 434 13.74 -2.99 20.27
C ALA A 434 12.46 -3.55 19.65
N SER A 435 11.86 -4.58 20.26
CA SER A 435 10.58 -5.16 19.82
C SER A 435 9.47 -4.11 19.80
N ILE A 436 9.29 -3.34 20.87
CA ILE A 436 8.28 -2.28 20.96
C ILE A 436 8.55 -1.19 19.92
N SER A 437 9.81 -0.80 19.71
CA SER A 437 10.18 0.20 18.70
C SER A 437 9.77 -0.23 17.29
N HIS A 438 10.09 -1.46 16.90
CA HIS A 438 9.70 -1.99 15.57
C HIS A 438 8.19 -2.14 15.42
N HIS A 439 7.48 -2.62 16.45
CA HIS A 439 6.01 -2.71 16.39
C HIS A 439 5.34 -1.34 16.35
N LYS A 440 5.84 -0.33 17.07
CA LYS A 440 5.35 1.06 16.97
C LYS A 440 5.58 1.62 15.58
N HIS A 441 6.76 1.43 15.01
CA HIS A 441 7.05 1.88 13.66
C HIS A 441 6.15 1.19 12.62
N ALA A 442 5.91 -0.11 12.74
CA ALA A 442 4.96 -0.83 11.90
C ALA A 442 3.53 -0.25 12.00
N SER A 443 3.08 0.11 13.23
CA SER A 443 1.77 0.72 13.45
C SER A 443 1.68 2.15 12.89
N GLU A 444 2.77 2.92 12.90
CA GLU A 444 2.85 4.24 12.27
C GLU A 444 2.80 4.15 10.74
N LEU A 445 3.44 3.13 10.15
CA LEU A 445 3.43 2.88 8.70
C LEU A 445 2.04 2.45 8.20
N CYS A 446 1.36 1.56 8.94
CA CYS A 446 0.02 1.08 8.61
C CYS A 446 -0.95 1.20 9.81
N PRO A 447 -1.38 2.42 10.18
CA PRO A 447 -2.19 2.66 11.36
C PRO A 447 -3.59 2.01 11.30
N SER A 448 -4.11 1.71 10.11
CA SER A 448 -5.40 1.03 9.91
C SER A 448 -5.31 -0.50 9.98
N ASP A 449 -4.12 -1.09 10.04
CA ASP A 449 -3.96 -2.53 10.13
C ASP A 449 -4.14 -3.04 11.58
N LEU A 450 -5.30 -3.63 11.85
CA LEU A 450 -5.64 -4.17 13.17
C LEU A 450 -4.73 -5.32 13.60
N TYR A 451 -4.17 -6.09 12.66
CA TYR A 451 -3.27 -7.18 13.02
C TYR A 451 -1.92 -6.64 13.52
N ILE A 452 -1.40 -5.59 12.87
CA ILE A 452 -0.19 -4.88 13.34
C ILE A 452 -0.45 -4.25 14.72
N SER A 453 -1.60 -3.56 14.90
CA SER A 453 -2.00 -3.01 16.20
C SER A 453 -2.11 -4.11 17.27
N SER A 454 -2.64 -5.28 16.92
CA SER A 454 -2.75 -6.40 17.88
C SER A 454 -1.38 -6.89 18.35
N LYS A 455 -0.38 -6.92 17.47
CA LYS A 455 0.99 -7.34 17.82
C LYS A 455 1.72 -6.29 18.66
N LEU A 456 1.46 -5.01 18.41
CA LEU A 456 1.93 -3.95 19.30
C LEU A 456 1.30 -4.08 20.70
N CYS A 457 -0.02 -4.26 20.79
CA CYS A 457 -0.70 -4.48 22.07
C CYS A 457 -0.16 -5.72 22.80
N GLU A 458 0.09 -6.81 22.09
CA GLU A 458 0.65 -8.05 22.65
C GLU A 458 2.02 -7.81 23.32
N VAL A 459 2.96 -7.18 22.62
CA VAL A 459 4.30 -6.91 23.20
C VAL A 459 4.23 -5.91 24.34
N LEU A 460 3.35 -4.90 24.28
CA LEU A 460 3.14 -3.95 25.37
C LEU A 460 2.56 -4.62 26.61
N MET A 461 1.64 -5.60 26.45
CA MET A 461 1.12 -6.41 27.58
C MET A 461 2.23 -7.23 28.20
N TYR A 462 3.09 -7.87 27.41
CA TYR A 462 4.21 -8.68 27.90
C TYR A 462 5.27 -7.82 28.63
N ASP A 463 5.37 -6.55 28.30
CA ASP A 463 6.20 -5.55 28.98
C ASP A 463 5.50 -4.90 30.18
N GLY A 464 4.19 -5.14 30.36
CA GLY A 464 3.38 -4.58 31.45
C GLY A 464 2.94 -3.13 31.25
N ARG A 465 3.02 -2.59 30.03
CA ARG A 465 2.60 -1.21 29.67
C ARG A 465 1.12 -1.11 29.35
N LEU A 466 0.27 -1.50 30.31
CA LEU A 466 -1.18 -1.63 30.08
C LEU A 466 -1.87 -0.31 29.67
N ALA A 467 -1.40 0.84 30.14
CA ALA A 467 -1.94 2.14 29.75
C ALA A 467 -1.69 2.47 28.26
N GLU A 468 -0.54 2.04 27.71
CA GLU A 468 -0.28 2.21 26.28
C GLU A 468 -1.14 1.26 25.44
N VAL A 469 -1.47 0.08 25.96
CA VAL A 469 -2.42 -0.84 25.33
C VAL A 469 -3.83 -0.24 25.25
N GLU A 470 -4.30 0.41 26.33
CA GLU A 470 -5.61 1.09 26.33
C GLU A 470 -5.69 2.18 25.26
N LYS A 471 -4.64 2.98 25.12
CA LYS A 471 -4.57 4.02 24.10
C LYS A 471 -4.63 3.44 22.69
N GLU A 472 -3.82 2.40 22.41
CA GLU A 472 -3.79 1.75 21.11
C GLU A 472 -5.12 1.03 20.80
N LEU A 473 -5.72 0.37 21.78
CA LEU A 473 -7.04 -0.26 21.65
C LEU A 473 -8.14 0.78 21.34
N SER A 474 -8.12 1.94 21.98
CA SER A 474 -9.07 3.02 21.70
C SER A 474 -8.96 3.47 20.25
N ARG A 475 -7.74 3.73 19.76
CA ARG A 475 -7.46 4.07 18.38
C ARG A 475 -7.95 2.98 17.40
N ALA A 476 -7.68 1.72 17.71
CA ALA A 476 -8.09 0.58 16.88
C ALA A 476 -9.62 0.43 16.79
N LYS A 477 -10.34 0.76 17.88
CA LYS A 477 -11.82 0.78 17.91
C LYS A 477 -12.40 1.93 17.09
N GLU A 478 -11.77 3.10 17.08
CA GLU A 478 -12.18 4.24 16.24
C GLU A 478 -12.08 3.88 14.75
N ILE A 479 -11.00 3.20 14.34
CA ILE A 479 -10.80 2.76 12.95
C ILE A 479 -11.78 1.65 12.55
N ASN A 480 -12.18 0.79 13.49
CA ASN A 480 -13.10 -0.33 13.22
C ASN A 480 -14.26 -0.37 14.21
N PRO A 481 -15.23 0.53 14.06
CA PRO A 481 -16.36 0.66 14.99
C PRO A 481 -17.32 -0.55 14.96
N THR A 482 -17.32 -1.34 13.89
CA THR A 482 -18.17 -2.54 13.81
C THR A 482 -17.68 -3.71 14.67
N GLY A 483 -16.48 -3.57 15.25
CA GLY A 483 -15.85 -4.59 16.07
C GLY A 483 -15.25 -5.74 15.25
N SER A 484 -14.42 -6.54 15.89
CA SER A 484 -13.86 -7.77 15.31
C SER A 484 -13.43 -8.73 16.41
N ASP A 485 -13.31 -10.02 16.09
CA ASP A 485 -12.78 -11.04 17.01
C ASP A 485 -11.38 -10.63 17.54
N LEU A 486 -10.59 -9.91 16.72
CA LEU A 486 -9.26 -9.42 17.11
C LEU A 486 -9.32 -8.31 18.18
N LEU A 487 -10.27 -7.37 18.06
CA LEU A 487 -10.50 -6.34 19.09
C LEU A 487 -10.99 -6.96 20.40
N LEU A 488 -11.89 -7.95 20.32
CA LEU A 488 -12.33 -8.72 21.49
C LEU A 488 -11.16 -9.45 22.17
N GLN A 489 -10.25 -10.02 21.38
CA GLN A 489 -9.05 -10.67 21.89
C GLN A 489 -8.13 -9.68 22.62
N ILE A 490 -7.81 -8.52 22.02
CA ILE A 490 -6.96 -7.49 22.64
C ILE A 490 -7.58 -7.03 23.96
N GLU A 491 -8.87 -6.64 23.92
CA GLU A 491 -9.55 -6.11 25.09
C GLU A 491 -9.71 -7.16 26.20
N GLY A 492 -10.13 -8.37 25.84
CA GLY A 492 -10.28 -9.47 26.80
C GLY A 492 -8.94 -9.86 27.46
N THR A 493 -7.84 -9.90 26.69
CA THR A 493 -6.51 -10.16 27.25
C THR A 493 -6.03 -9.00 28.13
N LEU A 494 -6.29 -7.74 27.73
CA LEU A 494 -6.01 -6.57 28.57
C LEU A 494 -6.76 -6.66 29.90
N LYS A 495 -8.06 -7.02 29.89
CA LYS A 495 -8.86 -7.22 31.09
C LYS A 495 -8.30 -8.31 32.02
N PHE A 496 -7.74 -9.39 31.45
CA PHE A 496 -7.03 -10.40 32.24
C PHE A 496 -5.85 -9.79 33.01
N TRP A 497 -5.01 -8.99 32.34
CA TRP A 497 -3.87 -8.35 32.99
C TRP A 497 -4.26 -7.27 34.01
N GLN A 498 -5.44 -6.65 33.84
CA GLN A 498 -6.06 -5.73 34.79
C GLN A 498 -6.77 -6.45 35.96
N GLU A 499 -6.77 -7.79 35.98
CA GLU A 499 -7.44 -8.64 36.98
C GLU A 499 -8.97 -8.56 36.95
N ASP A 500 -9.55 -8.05 35.87
CA ASP A 500 -10.99 -8.10 35.61
C ASP A 500 -11.35 -9.39 34.87
N PHE A 501 -11.31 -10.51 35.62
CA PHE A 501 -11.50 -11.84 35.05
C PHE A 501 -12.93 -12.09 34.56
N ILE A 502 -13.93 -11.38 35.11
CA ILE A 502 -15.33 -11.49 34.67
C ILE A 502 -15.48 -10.94 33.25
N VAL A 503 -15.00 -9.71 33.02
CA VAL A 503 -15.06 -9.08 31.70
C VAL A 503 -14.15 -9.80 30.70
N CYS A 504 -12.95 -10.23 31.13
CA CYS A 504 -12.05 -11.06 30.33
C CYS A 504 -12.78 -12.31 29.78
N LYS A 505 -13.36 -13.15 30.68
CA LYS A 505 -14.08 -14.36 30.28
C LYS A 505 -15.24 -14.03 29.32
N LYS A 506 -16.02 -12.99 29.61
CA LYS A 506 -17.13 -12.58 28.77
C LYS A 506 -16.65 -12.26 27.33
N LEU A 507 -15.70 -11.33 27.18
CA LEU A 507 -15.24 -10.86 25.86
C LEU A 507 -14.59 -11.99 25.06
N LEU A 508 -13.73 -12.80 25.68
CA LEU A 508 -13.02 -13.88 24.98
C LEU A 508 -13.94 -15.03 24.58
N SER A 509 -15.05 -15.24 25.32
CA SER A 509 -16.06 -16.25 24.98
C SER A 509 -16.98 -15.84 23.81
N GLU A 510 -17.02 -14.57 23.43
CA GLU A 510 -17.75 -14.07 22.26
C GLU A 510 -17.01 -14.31 20.93
N ILE A 511 -15.72 -14.68 20.98
CA ILE A 511 -14.89 -14.95 19.79
C ILE A 511 -15.40 -16.24 19.13
N ARG A 512 -15.76 -16.16 17.86
CA ARG A 512 -16.37 -17.27 17.10
C ARG A 512 -15.42 -18.46 16.89
N ILE A 513 -14.16 -18.17 16.59
CA ILE A 513 -13.11 -19.18 16.39
C ILE A 513 -11.92 -18.78 17.28
N PRO A 514 -11.96 -19.17 18.57
CA PRO A 514 -10.91 -18.80 19.51
C PRO A 514 -9.62 -19.54 19.18
N SER A 515 -8.48 -18.86 19.21
CA SER A 515 -7.16 -19.50 19.12
C SER A 515 -6.84 -20.26 20.43
N PRO A 516 -5.87 -21.21 20.42
CA PRO A 516 -5.44 -21.89 21.64
C PRO A 516 -5.03 -20.90 22.75
N MET A 517 -4.40 -19.78 22.39
CA MET A 517 -4.00 -18.74 23.36
C MET A 517 -5.21 -18.01 23.96
N VAL A 518 -6.26 -17.75 23.18
CA VAL A 518 -7.52 -17.19 23.70
C VAL A 518 -8.13 -18.12 24.72
N LEU A 519 -8.22 -19.42 24.42
CA LEU A 519 -8.74 -20.43 25.36
C LEU A 519 -7.88 -20.56 26.62
N LEU A 520 -6.57 -20.36 26.52
CA LEU A 520 -5.67 -20.33 27.68
C LEU A 520 -6.03 -19.16 28.63
N PHE A 521 -6.28 -17.96 28.10
CA PHE A 521 -6.72 -16.83 28.92
C PHE A 521 -8.12 -17.03 29.50
N VAL A 522 -9.03 -17.69 28.77
CA VAL A 522 -10.34 -18.08 29.31
C VAL A 522 -10.17 -19.04 30.49
N ALA A 523 -9.36 -20.11 30.32
CA ALA A 523 -9.09 -21.07 31.40
C ALA A 523 -8.46 -20.41 32.62
N ALA A 524 -7.51 -19.48 32.41
CA ALA A 524 -6.90 -18.73 33.49
C ALA A 524 -7.90 -17.82 34.22
N ALA A 525 -8.78 -17.13 33.49
CA ALA A 525 -9.83 -16.32 34.07
C ALA A 525 -10.83 -17.16 34.89
N GLU A 526 -11.25 -18.33 34.37
CA GLU A 526 -12.11 -19.31 35.08
C GLU A 526 -11.47 -19.79 36.38
N TYR A 527 -10.17 -20.10 36.34
CA TYR A 527 -9.41 -20.49 37.53
C TYR A 527 -9.45 -19.41 38.62
N TYR A 528 -9.18 -18.13 38.25
CA TYR A 528 -9.19 -17.03 39.21
C TYR A 528 -10.59 -16.65 39.71
N LEU A 529 -11.64 -16.97 38.95
CA LEU A 529 -13.04 -16.85 39.38
C LEU A 529 -13.47 -17.98 40.30
N GLY A 530 -12.60 -18.97 40.57
CA GLY A 530 -12.87 -20.12 41.44
C GLY A 530 -13.58 -21.28 40.74
N ASP A 531 -13.90 -21.17 39.45
CA ASP A 531 -14.55 -22.22 38.65
C ASP A 531 -13.50 -23.17 38.05
N LYS A 532 -12.93 -24.00 38.91
CA LYS A 532 -11.88 -24.97 38.52
C LYS A 532 -12.39 -26.00 37.52
N GLU A 533 -13.67 -26.35 37.58
CA GLU A 533 -14.24 -27.36 36.65
C GLU A 533 -14.33 -26.76 35.22
N ALA A 534 -14.75 -25.51 35.06
CA ALA A 534 -14.73 -24.85 33.78
C ALA A 534 -13.30 -24.66 33.24
N ALA A 535 -12.35 -24.26 34.09
CA ALA A 535 -10.95 -24.13 33.73
C ALA A 535 -10.34 -25.44 33.19
N ILE A 536 -10.64 -26.58 33.84
CA ILE A 536 -10.22 -27.92 33.38
C ILE A 536 -10.83 -28.23 32.01
N LYS A 537 -12.13 -27.94 31.79
CA LYS A 537 -12.80 -28.15 30.50
C LYS A 537 -12.16 -27.33 29.40
N SER A 538 -11.82 -26.08 29.69
CA SER A 538 -11.13 -25.19 28.73
C SER A 538 -9.71 -25.69 28.37
N VAL A 539 -8.94 -26.19 29.35
CA VAL A 539 -7.63 -26.83 29.13
C VAL A 539 -7.75 -28.08 28.26
N VAL A 540 -8.69 -28.98 28.60
CA VAL A 540 -8.94 -30.23 27.83
C VAL A 540 -9.37 -29.88 26.39
N LYS A 541 -10.16 -28.85 26.21
CA LYS A 541 -10.55 -28.38 24.88
C LYS A 541 -9.35 -27.92 24.05
N ILE A 542 -8.39 -27.16 24.62
CA ILE A 542 -7.15 -26.78 23.92
C ILE A 542 -6.43 -28.04 23.40
N GLU A 543 -6.29 -29.05 24.25
CA GLU A 543 -5.56 -30.25 23.88
C GLU A 543 -6.27 -31.10 22.83
N ASN A 544 -7.61 -31.24 22.96
CA ASN A 544 -8.40 -32.06 22.03
C ASN A 544 -8.59 -31.39 20.67
N ASP A 545 -8.89 -30.09 20.64
CA ASP A 545 -9.22 -29.40 19.41
C ASP A 545 -7.95 -28.99 18.62
N TYR A 546 -6.82 -28.76 19.32
CA TYR A 546 -5.60 -28.23 18.70
C TYR A 546 -4.38 -29.15 18.84
N GLY A 547 -4.45 -30.23 19.62
CA GLY A 547 -3.33 -31.15 19.81
C GLY A 547 -2.11 -30.56 20.54
N VAL A 548 -2.30 -29.44 21.27
CA VAL A 548 -1.23 -28.68 21.93
C VAL A 548 -1.46 -28.65 23.43
N THR A 549 -0.46 -29.03 24.24
CA THR A 549 -0.54 -28.88 25.69
C THR A 549 -0.38 -27.39 26.10
N VAL A 550 -1.03 -27.03 27.21
CA VAL A 550 -0.90 -25.65 27.77
C VAL A 550 0.55 -25.27 28.08
N GLN A 551 1.36 -26.23 28.60
CA GLN A 551 2.78 -25.99 28.84
C GLN A 551 3.53 -25.64 27.55
N ARG A 552 3.29 -26.40 26.49
CA ARG A 552 3.92 -26.16 25.19
C ARG A 552 3.49 -24.85 24.59
N LEU A 553 2.19 -24.54 24.63
CA LEU A 553 1.66 -23.27 24.13
C LEU A 553 2.31 -22.07 24.81
N PHE A 554 2.56 -22.16 26.12
CA PHE A 554 3.11 -21.10 26.92
C PHE A 554 4.65 -21.06 26.92
N SER A 555 5.34 -22.17 26.64
CA SER A 555 6.80 -22.23 26.65
C SER A 555 7.46 -21.34 25.58
N GLY A 556 6.75 -21.05 24.50
CA GLY A 556 7.21 -20.14 23.44
C GLY A 556 7.01 -18.66 23.75
N GLU A 557 6.37 -18.33 24.88
CA GLU A 557 6.04 -16.94 25.22
C GLU A 557 7.09 -16.31 26.12
N SER A 558 7.58 -15.12 25.70
CA SER A 558 8.56 -14.34 26.44
C SER A 558 7.88 -13.18 27.14
N TYR A 559 7.96 -13.12 28.47
CA TYR A 559 7.47 -12.03 29.29
C TYR A 559 8.65 -11.30 29.95
N ARG A 560 8.66 -9.99 29.91
CA ARG A 560 9.71 -9.19 30.60
C ARG A 560 9.55 -9.27 32.12
N LEU A 561 8.31 -9.33 32.61
CA LEU A 561 8.02 -9.35 34.04
C LEU A 561 7.61 -10.77 34.49
N GLU A 562 8.40 -11.42 35.33
CA GLU A 562 8.09 -12.75 35.88
C GLU A 562 6.72 -12.82 36.58
N LYS A 563 6.27 -11.70 37.19
CA LYS A 563 4.92 -11.62 37.78
C LYS A 563 3.78 -11.85 36.77
N MET A 564 3.99 -11.49 35.50
CA MET A 564 3.01 -11.70 34.44
C MET A 564 2.95 -13.20 34.11
N LYS A 565 4.10 -13.83 33.97
CA LYS A 565 4.23 -15.26 33.77
C LYS A 565 3.59 -16.06 34.90
N ALA A 566 3.83 -15.67 36.15
CA ALA A 566 3.31 -16.32 37.34
C ALA A 566 1.77 -16.37 37.41
N LYS A 567 1.03 -15.48 36.70
CA LYS A 567 -0.45 -15.49 36.69
C LYS A 567 -1.02 -16.63 35.83
N ILE A 568 -0.29 -17.15 34.86
CA ILE A 568 -0.78 -18.21 33.99
C ILE A 568 -0.34 -19.60 34.47
N VAL A 569 0.83 -19.70 35.13
CA VAL A 569 1.41 -20.96 35.64
C VAL A 569 0.44 -21.82 36.49
N PRO A 570 -0.42 -21.23 37.35
CA PRO A 570 -1.33 -22.02 38.22
C PRO A 570 -2.32 -22.92 37.48
N ILE A 571 -2.57 -22.68 36.19
CA ILE A 571 -3.49 -23.53 35.41
C ILE A 571 -2.81 -24.79 34.84
N PHE A 572 -1.46 -24.89 34.84
CA PHE A 572 -0.75 -26.02 34.24
C PHE A 572 -1.00 -27.36 34.92
N PRO A 573 -1.12 -27.44 36.26
CA PRO A 573 -1.42 -28.70 36.95
C PRO A 573 -2.86 -29.18 36.79
N LEU A 574 -3.78 -28.40 36.27
CA LEU A 574 -5.22 -28.75 36.24
C LEU A 574 -5.52 -30.02 35.47
N ARG A 575 -4.68 -30.42 34.51
CA ARG A 575 -4.80 -31.67 33.79
C ARG A 575 -4.51 -32.92 34.66
N GLN A 576 -3.65 -32.80 35.69
CA GLN A 576 -3.28 -33.96 36.54
C GLN A 576 -4.40 -34.36 37.49
N VAL A 577 -5.46 -33.56 37.55
CA VAL A 577 -6.62 -33.75 38.45
C VAL A 577 -7.86 -34.22 37.67
N ALA A 578 -7.82 -34.18 36.29
CA ALA A 578 -8.87 -34.69 35.41
C ALA A 578 -8.54 -36.08 34.89
#